data_151290ea4c3c5c9705721a79ecdd4db8
#
_entry.id   151290ea4c3c5c9705721a79ecdd4db8
#
_cell.length_a   1.000
_cell.length_b   1.000
_cell.length_c   1.000
_cell.angle_alpha   90.00
_cell.angle_beta   90.00
_cell.angle_gamma   90.00
#
_symmetry.space_group_name_H-M   'P 1'
#
loop_
_entity.id
_entity.type
_entity.pdbx_description
1 polymer ?
#
loop_
_entity_poly.entity_id
_entity_poly.type
_entity_poly.pdbx_seq_one_letter_code
_entity_poly.pdbx_strand_id
1 'polypeptide(L)'
;VEHLKGNNSAATIQSDLSGIRYFHRKAGSKNRLSQNKKLNLPKRATGKEDHSFLKIEIDNMRQLATQQGRQDVIIAIDFACEFGLRLEEICTLRVEYLMSALKTGQLVIKGKGGQTRAIDLNQEQRKIIQKYLDYARCSGRYPKDYLISSSEKNGVKREKRSLQNWMSYNRKYFIVANRADLIEDDKKKRTETISWHGLRHTYAQRTYAEALEERPRKARKIVSENLGHHRTEVTRIYLADKPQKK
;
A
#
# COMPACT_ATOMS: atom_id res chain seq x y z
N VAL A 1 -21.88 19.86 -12.90
CA VAL A 1 -20.40 19.81 -12.84
C VAL A 1 -19.85 21.03 -12.11
N GLU A 2 -20.40 22.22 -12.36
CA GLU A 2 -19.98 23.47 -11.69
C GLU A 2 -20.11 23.35 -10.16
N HIS A 3 -21.21 22.81 -9.66
CA HIS A 3 -21.42 22.58 -8.22
C HIS A 3 -20.34 21.66 -7.59
N LEU A 4 -19.77 20.72 -8.34
CA LEU A 4 -18.70 19.84 -7.89
C LEU A 4 -17.31 20.51 -7.86
N LYS A 5 -17.13 21.61 -8.61
CA LYS A 5 -15.82 22.26 -8.75
C LYS A 5 -15.43 23.13 -7.54
N GLY A 6 -16.39 23.60 -6.75
CA GLY A 6 -16.14 24.62 -5.70
C GLY A 6 -15.10 24.21 -4.65
N ASN A 7 -15.27 23.05 -3.99
CA ASN A 7 -14.42 22.63 -2.85
C ASN A 7 -13.77 21.26 -3.03
N ASN A 8 -13.89 20.62 -4.20
CA ASN A 8 -13.43 19.26 -4.40
C ASN A 8 -12.13 19.17 -5.22
N SER A 9 -11.27 18.22 -4.87
CA SER A 9 -10.08 17.93 -5.66
C SER A 9 -10.45 17.39 -7.04
N ALA A 10 -9.58 17.60 -8.02
CA ALA A 10 -9.75 17.05 -9.38
C ALA A 10 -9.97 15.52 -9.37
N ALA A 11 -9.35 14.81 -8.43
CA ALA A 11 -9.50 13.37 -8.27
C ALA A 11 -10.90 13.01 -7.78
N THR A 12 -11.43 13.73 -6.79
CA THR A 12 -12.79 13.56 -6.26
C THR A 12 -13.83 13.80 -7.35
N ILE A 13 -13.75 14.95 -8.05
CA ILE A 13 -14.69 15.29 -9.14
C ILE A 13 -14.72 14.21 -10.21
N GLN A 14 -13.56 13.73 -10.64
CA GLN A 14 -13.48 12.69 -11.68
C GLN A 14 -14.00 11.33 -11.19
N SER A 15 -13.85 11.02 -9.89
CA SER A 15 -14.42 9.81 -9.27
C SER A 15 -15.93 9.86 -9.25
N ASP A 16 -16.49 10.99 -8.80
CA ASP A 16 -17.95 11.19 -8.70
C ASP A 16 -18.61 11.13 -10.08
N LEU A 17 -18.00 11.78 -11.07
CA LEU A 17 -18.47 11.71 -12.46
C LEU A 17 -18.40 10.28 -13.03
N SER A 18 -17.42 9.48 -12.63
CA SER A 18 -17.35 8.08 -13.03
C SER A 18 -18.49 7.27 -12.41
N GLY A 19 -18.82 7.51 -11.13
CA GLY A 19 -19.98 6.95 -10.46
C GLY A 19 -21.29 7.34 -11.15
N ILE A 20 -21.50 8.62 -11.40
CA ILE A 20 -22.69 9.14 -12.10
C ILE A 20 -22.85 8.48 -13.47
N ARG A 21 -21.76 8.38 -14.26
CA ARG A 21 -21.80 7.70 -15.58
C ARG A 21 -22.11 6.21 -15.47
N TYR A 22 -21.63 5.54 -14.41
CA TYR A 22 -21.95 4.15 -14.18
C TYR A 22 -23.45 3.96 -13.89
N PHE A 23 -24.03 4.73 -12.97
CA PHE A 23 -25.45 4.66 -12.66
C PHE A 23 -26.33 5.06 -13.85
N HIS A 24 -25.96 6.10 -14.58
CA HIS A 24 -26.67 6.53 -15.79
C HIS A 24 -26.76 5.41 -16.84
N ARG A 25 -25.67 4.67 -17.06
CA ARG A 25 -25.68 3.51 -17.96
C ARG A 25 -26.53 2.35 -17.40
N LYS A 26 -26.45 2.11 -16.09
CA LYS A 26 -27.25 1.06 -15.43
C LYS A 26 -28.75 1.35 -15.46
N ALA A 27 -29.12 2.62 -15.41
CA ALA A 27 -30.52 3.05 -15.55
C ALA A 27 -31.05 2.97 -16.99
N GLY A 28 -30.29 2.38 -17.92
CA GLY A 28 -30.73 2.18 -19.30
C GLY A 28 -30.77 3.46 -20.17
N SER A 29 -30.18 4.55 -19.72
CA SER A 29 -30.16 5.78 -20.50
C SER A 29 -29.38 5.63 -21.80
N LYS A 30 -30.00 5.97 -22.92
CA LYS A 30 -29.41 5.95 -24.27
C LYS A 30 -28.45 7.12 -24.49
N ASN A 31 -28.59 8.22 -23.73
CA ASN A 31 -27.75 9.40 -23.86
C ASN A 31 -26.41 9.19 -23.16
N ARG A 32 -25.31 9.51 -23.85
CA ARG A 32 -23.96 9.44 -23.25
C ARG A 32 -23.63 10.74 -22.53
N LEU A 33 -23.32 10.66 -21.23
CA LEU A 33 -22.80 11.83 -20.49
C LEU A 33 -21.42 12.22 -21.01
N SER A 34 -21.16 13.51 -21.05
CA SER A 34 -19.92 14.09 -21.56
C SER A 34 -18.66 13.48 -20.90
N GLN A 35 -17.62 13.28 -21.68
CA GLN A 35 -16.31 12.83 -21.19
C GLN A 35 -15.56 13.96 -20.45
N ASN A 36 -14.62 13.58 -19.58
CA ASN A 36 -13.84 14.53 -18.78
C ASN A 36 -13.17 15.62 -19.64
N LYS A 37 -12.66 15.26 -20.82
CA LYS A 37 -12.01 16.21 -21.75
C LYS A 37 -12.95 17.34 -22.20
N LYS A 38 -14.23 17.02 -22.44
CA LYS A 38 -15.24 18.01 -22.87
C LYS A 38 -15.71 18.91 -21.72
N LEU A 39 -15.47 18.52 -20.46
CA LEU A 39 -15.90 19.25 -19.26
C LEU A 39 -14.82 20.16 -18.69
N ASN A 40 -13.69 20.35 -19.40
CA ASN A 40 -12.55 21.15 -18.95
C ASN A 40 -12.15 20.88 -17.47
N LEU A 41 -12.14 19.61 -17.09
CA LEU A 41 -11.82 19.25 -15.72
C LEU A 41 -10.31 19.38 -15.47
N PRO A 42 -9.91 19.85 -14.29
CA PRO A 42 -8.51 19.95 -13.93
C PRO A 42 -7.87 18.56 -13.97
N LYS A 43 -6.61 18.49 -14.39
CA LYS A 43 -5.82 17.26 -14.36
C LYS A 43 -5.60 16.83 -12.90
N ARG A 44 -5.65 15.52 -12.65
CA ARG A 44 -5.27 14.98 -11.34
C ARG A 44 -3.80 15.31 -11.07
N ALA A 45 -3.54 15.92 -9.93
CA ALA A 45 -2.18 16.02 -9.43
C ALA A 45 -1.80 14.67 -8.82
N THR A 46 -0.91 13.93 -9.48
CA THR A 46 -0.44 12.62 -9.00
C THR A 46 1.05 12.69 -8.69
N GLY A 47 1.45 12.02 -7.62
CA GLY A 47 2.86 11.86 -7.29
C GLY A 47 3.62 13.15 -7.00
N LYS A 48 2.99 14.13 -6.34
CA LYS A 48 3.62 15.41 -6.00
C LYS A 48 4.59 15.31 -4.82
N GLU A 49 4.34 14.38 -3.90
CA GLU A 49 5.08 14.22 -2.66
C GLU A 49 5.57 12.80 -2.47
N ASP A 50 6.61 12.64 -1.68
CA ASP A 50 7.10 11.34 -1.21
C ASP A 50 6.32 10.93 0.04
N HIS A 51 5.64 9.78 -0.03
CA HIS A 51 4.87 9.20 1.06
C HIS A 51 5.63 8.11 1.82
N SER A 52 6.90 7.85 1.50
CA SER A 52 7.69 6.84 2.19
C SER A 52 7.97 7.21 3.64
N PHE A 53 8.17 6.19 4.46
CA PHE A 53 8.61 6.35 5.83
C PHE A 53 10.15 6.45 5.90
N LEU A 54 10.65 7.21 6.85
CA LEU A 54 12.03 7.14 7.28
C LEU A 54 12.25 5.88 8.13
N LYS A 55 13.47 5.34 8.10
CA LYS A 55 13.81 4.16 8.92
C LYS A 55 13.47 4.39 10.40
N ILE A 56 13.87 5.54 10.94
CA ILE A 56 13.60 5.89 12.33
C ILE A 56 12.10 5.94 12.65
N GLU A 57 11.25 6.39 11.72
CA GLU A 57 9.79 6.40 11.91
C GLU A 57 9.23 4.98 12.00
N ILE A 58 9.77 4.04 11.19
CA ILE A 58 9.37 2.61 11.24
C ILE A 58 9.81 1.99 12.56
N ASP A 59 11.04 2.28 13.01
CA ASP A 59 11.58 1.75 14.26
C ASP A 59 10.78 2.27 15.47
N ASN A 60 10.48 3.56 15.50
CA ASN A 60 9.61 4.17 16.53
C ASN A 60 8.20 3.57 16.50
N MET A 61 7.65 3.33 15.32
CA MET A 61 6.34 2.71 15.13
C MET A 61 6.29 1.29 15.68
N ARG A 62 7.35 0.47 15.43
CA ARG A 62 7.48 -0.89 15.99
C ARG A 62 7.62 -0.84 17.50
N GLN A 63 8.46 0.05 18.03
CA GLN A 63 8.66 0.21 19.46
C GLN A 63 7.34 0.56 20.17
N LEU A 64 6.60 1.53 19.65
CA LEU A 64 5.31 1.94 20.21
C LEU A 64 4.30 0.80 20.16
N ALA A 65 4.21 0.08 19.04
CA ALA A 65 3.32 -1.08 18.92
C ALA A 65 3.67 -2.19 19.93
N THR A 66 4.97 -2.42 20.16
CA THR A 66 5.46 -3.38 21.18
C THR A 66 5.05 -2.96 22.59
N GLN A 67 5.26 -1.69 22.95
CA GLN A 67 4.85 -1.15 24.25
C GLN A 67 3.34 -1.25 24.51
N GLN A 68 2.54 -1.17 23.44
CA GLN A 68 1.09 -1.29 23.52
C GLN A 68 0.56 -2.72 23.38
N GLY A 69 1.43 -3.72 23.22
CA GLY A 69 1.05 -5.13 23.02
C GLY A 69 0.34 -5.39 21.70
N ARG A 70 0.47 -4.49 20.69
CA ARG A 70 -0.21 -4.55 19.38
C ARG A 70 0.58 -5.37 18.37
N GLN A 71 0.54 -6.69 18.57
CA GLN A 71 1.21 -7.63 17.66
C GLN A 71 0.66 -7.61 16.24
N ASP A 72 -0.64 -7.35 16.07
CA ASP A 72 -1.30 -7.13 14.79
C ASP A 72 -0.69 -5.96 14.00
N VAL A 73 -0.35 -4.88 14.70
CA VAL A 73 0.33 -3.71 14.12
C VAL A 73 1.75 -4.06 13.67
N ILE A 74 2.52 -4.79 14.51
CA ILE A 74 3.88 -5.22 14.17
C ILE A 74 3.87 -6.10 12.92
N ILE A 75 2.95 -7.07 12.86
CA ILE A 75 2.75 -7.92 11.67
C ILE A 75 2.43 -7.06 10.44
N ALA A 76 1.53 -6.09 10.59
CA ALA A 76 1.14 -5.23 9.48
C ALA A 76 2.30 -4.37 8.98
N ILE A 77 3.15 -3.85 9.87
CA ILE A 77 4.36 -3.11 9.50
C ILE A 77 5.31 -4.00 8.71
N ASP A 78 5.61 -5.20 9.22
CA ASP A 78 6.57 -6.10 8.60
C ASP A 78 6.09 -6.53 7.20
N PHE A 79 4.83 -6.93 7.03
CA PHE A 79 4.31 -7.30 5.71
C PHE A 79 4.20 -6.11 4.73
N ALA A 80 3.91 -4.92 5.21
CA ALA A 80 3.89 -3.73 4.36
C ALA A 80 5.30 -3.32 3.91
N CYS A 81 6.29 -3.36 4.82
CA CYS A 81 7.67 -2.96 4.56
C CYS A 81 8.46 -3.99 3.78
N GLU A 82 8.27 -5.29 4.06
CA GLU A 82 9.13 -6.34 3.51
C GLU A 82 8.54 -7.03 2.28
N PHE A 83 7.22 -6.94 2.08
CA PHE A 83 6.53 -7.55 0.94
C PHE A 83 5.70 -6.55 0.14
N GLY A 84 5.65 -5.29 0.56
CA GLY A 84 4.88 -4.24 -0.11
C GLY A 84 3.37 -4.52 -0.14
N LEU A 85 2.82 -5.25 0.83
CA LEU A 85 1.40 -5.58 0.84
C LEU A 85 0.53 -4.37 1.17
N ARG A 86 -0.66 -4.32 0.57
CA ARG A 86 -1.69 -3.35 0.97
C ARG A 86 -2.30 -3.77 2.30
N LEU A 87 -2.78 -2.82 3.10
CA LEU A 87 -3.40 -3.11 4.39
C LEU A 87 -4.52 -4.16 4.29
N GLU A 88 -5.34 -4.09 3.24
CA GLU A 88 -6.40 -5.07 3.01
C GLU A 88 -5.86 -6.47 2.68
N GLU A 89 -4.76 -6.55 1.92
CA GLU A 89 -4.08 -7.82 1.61
C GLU A 89 -3.50 -8.45 2.89
N ILE A 90 -2.95 -7.64 3.80
CA ILE A 90 -2.45 -8.09 5.10
C ILE A 90 -3.61 -8.62 5.96
N CYS A 91 -4.71 -7.90 6.06
CA CYS A 91 -5.87 -8.33 6.82
C CYS A 91 -6.52 -9.62 6.28
N THR A 92 -6.34 -9.92 4.99
CA THR A 92 -6.87 -11.13 4.35
C THR A 92 -5.84 -12.24 4.19
N LEU A 93 -4.62 -12.03 4.70
CA LEU A 93 -3.52 -12.99 4.60
C LEU A 93 -3.83 -14.21 5.48
N ARG A 94 -3.83 -15.41 4.89
CA ARG A 94 -4.08 -16.68 5.59
C ARG A 94 -2.78 -17.39 5.94
N VAL A 95 -2.82 -18.16 7.01
CA VAL A 95 -1.68 -18.97 7.45
C VAL A 95 -1.23 -19.93 6.36
N GLU A 96 -2.16 -20.56 5.63
CA GLU A 96 -1.85 -21.47 4.51
C GLU A 96 -1.05 -20.81 3.37
N TYR A 97 -1.22 -19.50 3.15
CA TYR A 97 -0.43 -18.79 2.13
C TYR A 97 1.04 -18.66 2.54
N LEU A 98 1.29 -18.46 3.83
CA LEU A 98 2.66 -18.44 4.39
C LEU A 98 3.30 -19.82 4.33
N MET A 99 2.54 -20.87 4.67
CA MET A 99 3.00 -22.26 4.56
C MET A 99 3.36 -22.61 3.10
N SER A 100 2.51 -22.24 2.16
CA SER A 100 2.78 -22.44 0.74
C SER A 100 3.99 -21.64 0.27
N ALA A 101 4.15 -20.42 0.75
CA ALA A 101 5.25 -19.54 0.36
C ALA A 101 6.63 -20.12 0.75
N LEU A 102 6.77 -20.73 1.94
CA LEU A 102 8.01 -21.39 2.31
C LEU A 102 8.33 -22.60 1.44
N LYS A 103 7.31 -23.37 1.01
CA LYS A 103 7.48 -24.54 0.15
C LYS A 103 7.86 -24.16 -1.27
N THR A 104 7.19 -23.15 -1.83
CA THR A 104 7.35 -22.78 -3.25
C THR A 104 8.44 -21.74 -3.49
N GLY A 105 8.86 -21.03 -2.44
CA GLY A 105 9.75 -19.88 -2.57
C GLY A 105 9.08 -18.59 -2.99
N GLN A 106 7.73 -18.58 -3.12
CA GLN A 106 6.96 -17.44 -3.61
C GLN A 106 5.75 -17.17 -2.73
N LEU A 107 5.58 -15.92 -2.30
CA LEU A 107 4.35 -15.49 -1.64
C LEU A 107 3.33 -15.03 -2.68
N VAL A 108 2.27 -15.80 -2.85
CA VAL A 108 1.19 -15.48 -3.79
C VAL A 108 0.11 -14.66 -3.09
N ILE A 109 -0.17 -13.48 -3.60
CA ILE A 109 -1.15 -12.53 -3.05
C ILE A 109 -2.27 -12.28 -4.07
N LYS A 110 -3.50 -12.42 -3.60
CA LYS A 110 -4.71 -12.04 -4.34
C LYS A 110 -5.04 -10.58 -4.05
N GLY A 111 -4.85 -9.73 -5.04
CA GLY A 111 -5.09 -8.29 -4.92
C GLY A 111 -6.51 -7.88 -5.27
N LYS A 112 -6.73 -6.56 -5.30
CA LYS A 112 -8.02 -5.96 -5.67
C LYS A 112 -8.42 -6.38 -7.09
N GLY A 113 -9.69 -6.73 -7.28
CA GLY A 113 -10.21 -7.20 -8.58
C GLY A 113 -9.87 -8.65 -8.91
N GLY A 114 -9.41 -9.45 -7.91
CA GLY A 114 -9.12 -10.88 -8.10
C GLY A 114 -7.78 -11.19 -8.77
N GLN A 115 -6.99 -10.18 -9.09
CA GLN A 115 -5.69 -10.37 -9.70
C GLN A 115 -4.68 -10.91 -8.70
N THR A 116 -3.89 -11.87 -9.14
CA THR A 116 -2.83 -12.46 -8.33
C THR A 116 -1.46 -11.95 -8.76
N ARG A 117 -0.55 -11.86 -7.80
CA ARG A 117 0.88 -11.65 -8.03
C ARG A 117 1.68 -12.58 -7.14
N ALA A 118 2.84 -12.98 -7.58
CA ALA A 118 3.83 -13.72 -6.82
C ALA A 118 5.00 -12.80 -6.47
N ILE A 119 5.52 -12.93 -5.25
CA ILE A 119 6.71 -12.24 -4.77
C ILE A 119 7.75 -13.31 -4.45
N ASP A 120 8.86 -13.32 -5.17
CA ASP A 120 9.98 -14.22 -4.91
C ASP A 120 10.60 -13.88 -3.54
N LEU A 121 10.80 -14.91 -2.72
CA LEU A 121 11.28 -14.76 -1.36
C LEU A 121 12.80 -14.80 -1.29
N ASN A 122 13.41 -13.74 -0.79
CA ASN A 122 14.79 -13.76 -0.32
C ASN A 122 14.90 -14.41 1.07
N GLN A 123 16.13 -14.59 1.58
CA GLN A 123 16.38 -15.25 2.87
C GLN A 123 15.73 -14.52 4.04
N GLU A 124 15.79 -13.20 4.09
CA GLU A 124 15.21 -12.40 5.17
C GLU A 124 13.68 -12.49 5.18
N GLN A 125 13.07 -12.45 4.00
CA GLN A 125 11.62 -12.63 3.86
C GLN A 125 11.17 -14.03 4.30
N ARG A 126 11.97 -15.08 4.04
CA ARG A 126 11.70 -16.43 4.54
C ARG A 126 11.74 -16.49 6.06
N LYS A 127 12.71 -15.82 6.72
CA LYS A 127 12.79 -15.74 8.18
C LYS A 127 11.55 -15.04 8.78
N ILE A 128 11.10 -13.96 8.15
CA ILE A 128 9.89 -13.25 8.57
C ILE A 128 8.66 -14.14 8.46
N ILE A 129 8.50 -14.86 7.36
CA ILE A 129 7.38 -15.79 7.18
C ILE A 129 7.44 -16.91 8.22
N GLN A 130 8.62 -17.48 8.48
CA GLN A 130 8.78 -18.52 9.51
C GLN A 130 8.39 -17.99 10.89
N LYS A 131 8.91 -16.82 11.28
CA LYS A 131 8.55 -16.14 12.54
C LYS A 131 7.03 -16.04 12.70
N TYR A 132 6.30 -15.68 11.66
CA TYR A 132 4.85 -15.51 11.75
C TYR A 132 4.06 -16.80 11.62
N LEU A 133 4.61 -17.85 11.04
CA LEU A 133 4.06 -19.20 11.16
C LEU A 133 4.17 -19.74 12.58
N ASP A 134 5.29 -19.50 13.25
CA ASP A 134 5.48 -19.89 14.64
C ASP A 134 4.54 -19.10 15.57
N TYR A 135 4.40 -17.79 15.33
CA TYR A 135 3.40 -16.98 16.02
C TYR A 135 1.97 -17.51 15.81
N ALA A 136 1.59 -17.85 14.58
CA ALA A 136 0.27 -18.39 14.28
C ALA A 136 0.02 -19.71 15.02
N ARG A 137 1.02 -20.60 15.07
CA ARG A 137 0.98 -21.86 15.82
C ARG A 137 0.79 -21.62 17.31
N CYS A 138 1.59 -20.74 17.91
CA CYS A 138 1.50 -20.39 19.33
C CYS A 138 0.15 -19.73 19.68
N SER A 139 -0.45 -19.02 18.71
CA SER A 139 -1.76 -18.37 18.86
C SER A 139 -2.95 -19.29 18.55
N GLY A 140 -2.71 -20.60 18.33
CA GLY A 140 -3.77 -21.59 18.02
C GLY A 140 -4.46 -21.38 16.68
N ARG A 141 -3.83 -20.74 15.71
CA ARG A 141 -4.41 -20.49 14.39
C ARG A 141 -4.21 -21.69 13.46
N TYR A 142 -5.26 -22.05 12.74
CA TYR A 142 -5.26 -23.10 11.74
C TYR A 142 -4.90 -22.55 10.34
N PRO A 143 -4.54 -23.43 9.38
CA PRO A 143 -4.13 -22.99 8.04
C PRO A 143 -5.11 -22.07 7.32
N LYS A 144 -6.42 -22.29 7.47
CA LYS A 144 -7.48 -21.48 6.86
C LYS A 144 -7.79 -20.17 7.58
N ASP A 145 -7.24 -19.98 8.79
CA ASP A 145 -7.44 -18.74 9.53
C ASP A 145 -6.64 -17.59 8.92
N TYR A 146 -7.14 -16.38 9.13
CA TYR A 146 -6.36 -15.19 8.83
C TYR A 146 -5.22 -15.02 9.84
N LEU A 147 -4.10 -14.47 9.40
CA LEU A 147 -2.92 -14.29 10.25
C LEU A 147 -3.19 -13.33 11.42
N ILE A 148 -3.91 -12.24 11.18
CA ILE A 148 -4.23 -11.22 12.21
C ILE A 148 -5.73 -11.03 12.41
N SER A 149 -6.55 -11.16 11.37
CA SER A 149 -7.99 -10.91 11.45
C SER A 149 -8.74 -12.06 12.10
N SER A 150 -9.88 -11.76 12.70
CA SER A 150 -10.85 -12.79 13.13
C SER A 150 -11.54 -13.41 11.92
N SER A 151 -11.82 -14.71 11.99
CA SER A 151 -12.60 -15.44 10.99
C SER A 151 -14.11 -15.18 11.07
N GLU A 152 -14.57 -14.45 12.09
CA GLU A 152 -15.97 -14.06 12.25
C GLU A 152 -16.45 -13.10 11.15
N LYS A 153 -17.78 -12.99 11.02
CA LYS A 153 -18.40 -12.05 10.10
C LYS A 153 -17.87 -10.62 10.34
N ASN A 154 -17.36 -9.98 9.27
CA ASN A 154 -16.72 -8.67 9.30
C ASN A 154 -15.38 -8.58 10.06
N GLY A 155 -14.78 -9.67 10.49
CA GLY A 155 -13.48 -9.68 11.19
C GLY A 155 -12.41 -8.89 10.44
N VAL A 156 -12.22 -9.14 9.15
CA VAL A 156 -11.29 -8.41 8.27
C VAL A 156 -11.57 -6.90 8.24
N LYS A 157 -12.86 -6.49 8.19
CA LYS A 157 -13.21 -5.06 8.18
C LYS A 157 -12.90 -4.40 9.52
N ARG A 158 -13.18 -5.09 10.64
CA ARG A 158 -12.86 -4.62 11.99
C ARG A 158 -11.37 -4.46 12.17
N GLU A 159 -10.58 -5.46 11.76
CA GLU A 159 -9.14 -5.43 11.84
C GLU A 159 -8.54 -4.27 11.02
N LYS A 160 -8.96 -4.14 9.77
CA LYS A 160 -8.53 -3.03 8.91
C LYS A 160 -8.82 -1.67 9.55
N ARG A 161 -10.01 -1.49 10.14
CA ARG A 161 -10.39 -0.27 10.84
C ARG A 161 -9.56 -0.05 12.11
N SER A 162 -9.31 -1.11 12.89
CA SER A 162 -8.45 -1.08 14.07
C SER A 162 -7.06 -0.55 13.72
N LEU A 163 -6.41 -1.12 12.70
CA LEU A 163 -5.11 -0.69 12.22
C LEU A 163 -5.11 0.76 11.71
N GLN A 164 -6.14 1.16 10.96
CA GLN A 164 -6.28 2.53 10.47
C GLN A 164 -6.43 3.54 11.63
N ASN A 165 -7.25 3.21 12.63
CA ASN A 165 -7.42 4.03 13.82
C ASN A 165 -6.12 4.10 14.62
N TRP A 166 -5.44 2.97 14.80
CA TRP A 166 -4.16 2.95 15.49
C TRP A 166 -3.13 3.90 14.84
N MET A 167 -2.99 3.85 13.52
CA MET A 167 -2.14 4.76 12.76
C MET A 167 -2.54 6.22 12.97
N SER A 168 -3.84 6.52 12.92
CA SER A 168 -4.36 7.89 13.05
C SER A 168 -4.09 8.48 14.43
N TYR A 169 -4.34 7.71 15.50
CA TYR A 169 -4.17 8.18 16.88
C TYR A 169 -2.72 8.25 17.33
N ASN A 170 -1.88 7.35 16.82
CA ASN A 170 -0.50 7.21 17.28
C ASN A 170 0.53 7.93 16.41
N ARG A 171 0.14 8.41 15.23
CA ARG A 171 1.06 9.02 14.25
C ARG A 171 2.01 10.05 14.87
N LYS A 172 1.51 10.94 15.70
CA LYS A 172 2.30 12.00 16.34
C LYS A 172 3.43 11.50 17.25
N TYR A 173 3.41 10.24 17.67
CA TYR A 173 4.42 9.67 18.58
C TYR A 173 5.58 9.01 17.85
N PHE A 174 5.45 8.71 16.56
CA PHE A 174 6.50 8.05 15.80
C PHE A 174 6.97 8.84 14.57
N ILE A 175 6.24 9.87 14.15
CA ILE A 175 6.63 10.75 13.05
C ILE A 175 7.77 11.67 13.48
N VAL A 176 8.75 11.86 12.61
CA VAL A 176 9.85 12.79 12.84
C VAL A 176 9.37 14.22 12.59
N ALA A 177 9.75 15.15 13.49
CA ALA A 177 9.49 16.57 13.29
C ALA A 177 10.19 17.07 12.01
N ASN A 178 9.53 18.00 11.31
CA ASN A 178 10.03 18.61 10.08
C ASN A 178 10.39 17.62 8.97
N ARG A 179 9.74 16.44 8.94
CA ARG A 179 10.00 15.40 7.94
C ARG A 179 9.89 15.91 6.50
N ALA A 180 9.07 16.95 6.26
CA ALA A 180 8.91 17.55 4.95
C ALA A 180 10.17 18.29 4.46
N ASP A 181 11.04 18.69 5.36
CA ASP A 181 12.31 19.36 5.06
C ASP A 181 13.44 18.36 4.81
N LEU A 182 13.24 17.09 5.19
CA LEU A 182 14.19 16.00 4.97
C LEU A 182 14.04 15.47 3.55
N ILE A 183 14.61 16.19 2.59
CA ILE A 183 14.57 15.87 1.17
C ILE A 183 15.93 15.31 0.76
N GLU A 184 15.93 14.16 0.11
CA GLU A 184 17.11 13.65 -0.60
C GLU A 184 17.20 14.35 -1.96
N ASP A 185 18.44 14.53 -2.46
CA ASP A 185 18.67 15.06 -3.81
C ASP A 185 17.87 14.25 -4.83
N ASP A 186 17.30 14.96 -5.81
CA ASP A 186 16.45 14.38 -6.87
C ASP A 186 15.12 13.76 -6.44
N LYS A 187 14.76 13.76 -5.15
CA LYS A 187 13.46 13.29 -4.70
C LYS A 187 12.46 14.44 -4.51
N LYS A 188 11.18 14.06 -4.49
CA LYS A 188 10.08 14.98 -4.19
C LYS A 188 10.06 15.32 -2.71
N LYS A 189 9.48 16.49 -2.40
CA LYS A 189 9.21 16.87 -1.01
C LYS A 189 8.40 15.76 -0.32
N ARG A 190 8.75 15.42 0.92
CA ARG A 190 8.01 14.46 1.73
C ARG A 190 6.68 15.05 2.17
N THR A 191 5.64 14.19 2.23
CA THR A 191 4.35 14.62 2.80
C THR A 191 4.46 14.80 4.30
N GLU A 192 3.77 15.79 4.85
CA GLU A 192 3.63 15.99 6.30
C GLU A 192 2.86 14.83 6.96
N THR A 193 1.91 14.25 6.23
CA THR A 193 1.09 13.16 6.74
C THR A 193 1.47 11.83 6.13
N ILE A 194 1.60 10.82 6.97
CA ILE A 194 1.89 9.45 6.59
C ILE A 194 0.70 8.53 6.86
N SER A 195 0.63 7.44 6.14
CA SER A 195 -0.44 6.44 6.24
C SER A 195 0.12 5.04 6.03
N TRP A 196 -0.67 4.00 6.28
CA TRP A 196 -0.29 2.62 5.98
C TRP A 196 0.24 2.43 4.55
N HIS A 197 -0.29 3.20 3.60
CA HIS A 197 0.15 3.11 2.21
C HIS A 197 1.60 3.61 2.01
N GLY A 198 2.07 4.51 2.88
CA GLY A 198 3.44 4.99 2.88
C GLY A 198 4.49 3.89 3.13
N LEU A 199 4.16 2.88 3.95
CA LEU A 199 5.06 1.73 4.14
C LEU A 199 5.30 0.95 2.83
N ARG A 200 4.29 0.87 1.98
CA ARG A 200 4.42 0.28 0.65
C ARG A 200 5.25 1.18 -0.30
N HIS A 201 5.23 2.50 -0.13
CA HIS A 201 6.15 3.40 -0.82
C HIS A 201 7.60 3.14 -0.38
N THR A 202 7.83 2.94 0.92
CA THR A 202 9.16 2.57 1.44
C THR A 202 9.66 1.25 0.84
N TYR A 203 8.83 0.22 0.80
CA TYR A 203 9.16 -1.04 0.10
C TYR A 203 9.55 -0.80 -1.35
N ALA A 204 8.73 -0.04 -2.09
CA ALA A 204 8.97 0.21 -3.51
C ALA A 204 10.30 0.92 -3.76
N GLN A 205 10.63 1.92 -2.95
CA GLN A 205 11.89 2.68 -3.08
C GLN A 205 13.10 1.80 -2.75
N ARG A 206 13.04 1.01 -1.68
CA ARG A 206 14.09 0.07 -1.30
C ARG A 206 14.31 -0.97 -2.40
N THR A 207 13.27 -1.67 -2.82
CA THR A 207 13.35 -2.68 -3.90
C THR A 207 13.85 -2.09 -5.21
N TYR A 208 13.51 -0.83 -5.50
CA TYR A 208 14.02 -0.14 -6.69
C TYR A 208 15.52 0.14 -6.59
N ALA A 209 16.00 0.60 -5.44
CA ALA A 209 17.42 0.84 -5.21
C ALA A 209 18.24 -0.46 -5.35
N GLU A 210 17.81 -1.54 -4.69
CA GLU A 210 18.41 -2.86 -4.79
C GLU A 210 18.42 -3.38 -6.24
N ALA A 211 17.30 -3.25 -6.95
CA ALA A 211 17.20 -3.68 -8.34
C ALA A 211 18.03 -2.81 -9.31
N LEU A 212 18.29 -1.55 -9.00
CA LEU A 212 19.16 -0.69 -9.80
C LEU A 212 20.61 -1.16 -9.77
N GLU A 213 21.09 -1.67 -8.62
CA GLU A 213 22.46 -2.22 -8.49
C GLU A 213 22.61 -3.50 -9.31
N GLU A 214 21.62 -4.41 -9.25
CA GLU A 214 21.72 -5.70 -9.91
C GLU A 214 21.29 -5.69 -11.39
N ARG A 215 20.18 -5.03 -11.71
CA ARG A 215 19.48 -5.06 -13.02
C ARG A 215 18.90 -3.70 -13.40
N PRO A 216 19.72 -2.68 -13.69
CA PRO A 216 19.27 -1.30 -13.89
C PRO A 216 18.11 -1.14 -14.90
N ARG A 217 18.22 -1.83 -16.05
CA ARG A 217 17.23 -1.75 -17.13
C ARG A 217 15.86 -2.37 -16.75
N LYS A 218 15.84 -3.26 -15.76
CA LYS A 218 14.62 -4.00 -15.31
C LYS A 218 14.08 -3.50 -13.96
N ALA A 219 14.81 -2.66 -13.24
CA ALA A 219 14.49 -2.27 -11.86
C ALA A 219 13.04 -1.78 -11.69
N ARG A 220 12.59 -0.89 -12.55
CA ARG A 220 11.19 -0.39 -12.49
C ARG A 220 10.16 -1.47 -12.77
N LYS A 221 10.47 -2.41 -13.67
CA LYS A 221 9.58 -3.53 -14.00
C LYS A 221 9.46 -4.48 -12.81
N ILE A 222 10.57 -4.83 -12.15
CA ILE A 222 10.60 -5.67 -10.94
C ILE A 222 9.69 -5.07 -9.85
N VAL A 223 9.85 -3.79 -9.53
CA VAL A 223 8.99 -3.11 -8.55
C VAL A 223 7.52 -3.13 -8.97
N SER A 224 7.24 -2.88 -10.25
CA SER A 224 5.88 -2.88 -10.78
C SER A 224 5.19 -4.24 -10.62
N GLU A 225 5.91 -5.32 -10.91
CA GLU A 225 5.44 -6.70 -10.77
C GLU A 225 5.19 -7.06 -9.29
N ASN A 226 6.15 -6.80 -8.41
CA ASN A 226 6.03 -7.04 -6.97
C ASN A 226 4.85 -6.27 -6.34
N LEU A 227 4.58 -5.06 -6.83
CA LEU A 227 3.45 -4.26 -6.39
C LEU A 227 2.13 -4.65 -7.07
N GLY A 228 2.16 -5.45 -8.14
CA GLY A 228 0.97 -5.79 -8.94
C GLY A 228 0.39 -4.57 -9.67
N HIS A 229 1.24 -3.75 -10.24
CA HIS A 229 0.83 -2.62 -11.07
C HIS A 229 0.81 -3.05 -12.54
N HIS A 230 -0.34 -2.87 -13.23
CA HIS A 230 -0.44 -3.15 -14.66
C HIS A 230 0.09 -2.00 -15.53
N ARG A 231 0.40 -0.85 -14.93
CA ARG A 231 0.91 0.34 -15.61
C ARG A 231 2.15 0.85 -14.89
N THR A 232 3.24 0.95 -15.62
CA THR A 232 4.53 1.43 -15.09
C THR A 232 4.48 2.87 -14.58
N GLU A 233 3.55 3.71 -15.12
CA GLU A 233 3.33 5.08 -14.64
C GLU A 233 2.88 5.11 -13.17
N VAL A 234 2.10 4.11 -12.73
CA VAL A 234 1.68 4.02 -11.33
C VAL A 234 2.88 3.78 -10.42
N THR A 235 3.85 2.98 -10.86
CA THR A 235 5.08 2.71 -10.10
C THR A 235 5.91 3.98 -9.86
N ARG A 236 5.93 4.92 -10.79
CA ARG A 236 6.64 6.21 -10.63
C ARG A 236 6.16 7.01 -9.41
N ILE A 237 4.88 6.91 -9.07
CA ILE A 237 4.31 7.58 -7.89
C ILE A 237 4.96 7.08 -6.61
N TYR A 238 5.24 5.78 -6.55
CA TYR A 238 5.85 5.14 -5.38
C TYR A 238 7.35 5.40 -5.26
N LEU A 239 8.03 5.66 -6.37
CA LEU A 239 9.49 5.83 -6.39
C LEU A 239 9.93 7.25 -6.04
N ALA A 240 8.99 8.18 -5.85
CA ALA A 240 9.25 9.57 -5.55
C ALA A 240 10.22 10.28 -6.55
N ASP A 241 10.38 9.71 -7.76
CA ASP A 241 11.25 10.30 -8.78
C ASP A 241 10.72 11.68 -9.20
N LYS A 242 11.59 12.68 -9.30
CA LYS A 242 11.25 13.93 -9.97
C LYS A 242 10.95 13.63 -11.45
N PRO A 243 9.94 14.25 -12.05
CA PRO A 243 9.72 14.11 -13.49
C PRO A 243 10.99 14.59 -14.21
N GLN A 244 11.60 13.72 -15.01
CA GLN A 244 12.66 14.16 -15.92
C GLN A 244 12.08 15.27 -16.78
N LYS A 245 12.68 16.47 -16.74
CA LYS A 245 12.38 17.51 -17.71
C LYS A 245 12.70 16.92 -19.08
N LYS A 246 11.68 16.82 -19.94
CA LYS A 246 11.86 16.53 -21.35
C LYS A 246 12.57 17.67 -22.00
#